data_48aae548a71114b16eae598446f06d33
#
_entry.id   48aae548a71114b16eae598446f06d33
#
_cell.length_a   1.000
_cell.length_b   1.000
_cell.length_c   1.000
_cell.angle_alpha   90.00
_cell.angle_beta   90.00
_cell.angle_gamma   90.00
#
_symmetry.space_group_name_H-M   'P 1'
#
loop_
_entity.id
_entity.type
_entity.pdbx_description
1 polymer ?
#
loop_
_entity_poly.entity_id
_entity_poly.type
_entity_poly.pdbx_seq_one_letter_code
_entity_poly.pdbx_strand_id
1 'polypeptide(L)'
;MADDFGYLNARVRARRGTLLKESFFQEALDLAYPDFLRLLSESVYGQDLAGQGLPDVDRAVALTQARLVGDLAGLVTGEAREAVRLLLLRNDLTNLQALLRAKATGKPFEEIALLPGTLKETLWRQAYEAQDAAGMAQVLSVPGHPLARALRAVLRETQDLSRVEALLAKHFFEDVAKASKALEEPALRDHLALEVDAENLRTAFKLQGQDVPVESVFIRGGRFVDRVRFARLLEGDYAVLDELSGTPFAPLAGVRDLKVLERRLRCVLLKEARKGASDPLGVGLVLAYVREREWEAMRLRLLARRAYFGLPRAQVEEEVVCE
;
A
#
# COMPACT_ATOMS: atom_id res chain seq x y z
N MET A 1 19.38 10.58 19.31
CA MET A 1 18.90 9.68 18.23
C MET A 1 19.82 9.93 17.06
N ALA A 2 20.23 8.88 16.36
CA ALA A 2 21.19 9.01 15.28
C ALA A 2 20.51 9.59 14.02
N ASP A 3 21.23 10.44 13.29
CA ASP A 3 20.82 10.98 11.99
C ASP A 3 21.00 9.95 10.84
N ASP A 4 21.44 8.75 11.16
CA ASP A 4 21.69 7.68 10.23
C ASP A 4 20.74 6.49 10.41
N PHE A 5 20.71 5.61 9.43
CA PHE A 5 19.91 4.39 9.45
C PHE A 5 20.52 3.26 10.30
N GLY A 6 21.72 3.39 10.86
CA GLY A 6 22.41 2.29 11.53
C GLY A 6 21.61 1.67 12.67
N TYR A 7 21.12 2.51 13.59
CA TYR A 7 20.26 2.07 14.69
C TYR A 7 18.91 1.52 14.19
N LEU A 8 18.25 2.23 13.27
CA LEU A 8 16.97 1.81 12.71
C LEU A 8 17.10 0.46 12.00
N ASN A 9 18.15 0.28 11.18
CA ASN A 9 18.38 -0.95 10.44
C ASN A 9 18.69 -2.13 11.37
N ALA A 10 19.38 -1.92 12.49
CA ALA A 10 19.56 -2.94 13.51
C ALA A 10 18.22 -3.39 14.12
N ARG A 11 17.34 -2.41 14.45
CA ARG A 11 15.98 -2.69 14.95
C ARG A 11 15.13 -3.40 13.91
N VAL A 12 15.18 -2.97 12.66
CA VAL A 12 14.44 -3.58 11.55
C VAL A 12 14.91 -5.02 11.31
N ARG A 13 16.22 -5.30 11.35
CA ARG A 13 16.72 -6.68 11.25
C ARG A 13 16.18 -7.59 12.33
N ALA A 14 16.14 -7.11 13.59
CA ALA A 14 15.54 -7.87 14.68
C ALA A 14 14.05 -8.14 14.45
N ARG A 15 13.30 -7.11 14.00
CA ARG A 15 11.87 -7.25 13.66
C ARG A 15 11.60 -8.14 12.45
N ARG A 16 12.49 -8.19 11.47
CA ARG A 16 12.38 -9.11 10.32
C ARG A 16 12.41 -10.57 10.75
N GLY A 17 13.09 -10.91 11.84
CA GLY A 17 13.07 -12.25 12.42
C GLY A 17 11.69 -12.72 12.88
N THR A 18 10.71 -11.80 13.02
CA THR A 18 9.32 -12.11 13.37
C THR A 18 8.38 -12.19 12.17
N LEU A 19 8.88 -12.03 10.94
CA LEU A 19 8.10 -12.30 9.73
C LEU A 19 7.74 -13.78 9.65
N LEU A 20 6.51 -14.06 9.24
CA LEU A 20 6.04 -15.42 9.04
C LEU A 20 6.75 -16.06 7.85
N LYS A 21 7.17 -17.30 8.03
CA LYS A 21 7.83 -18.07 6.97
C LYS A 21 6.81 -18.49 5.90
N GLU A 22 7.27 -18.77 4.71
CA GLU A 22 6.42 -19.25 3.63
C GLU A 22 5.68 -20.55 4.00
N SER A 23 6.30 -21.42 4.80
CA SER A 23 5.67 -22.65 5.31
C SER A 23 4.40 -22.38 6.11
N PHE A 24 4.34 -21.27 6.89
CA PHE A 24 3.13 -20.86 7.60
C PHE A 24 1.96 -20.61 6.63
N PHE A 25 2.21 -19.92 5.54
CA PHE A 25 1.18 -19.57 4.57
C PHE A 25 0.72 -20.79 3.77
N GLN A 26 1.65 -21.71 3.44
CA GLN A 26 1.31 -22.96 2.77
C GLN A 26 0.43 -23.86 3.65
N GLU A 27 0.77 -23.98 4.94
CA GLU A 27 -0.05 -24.69 5.91
C GLU A 27 -1.43 -24.04 6.06
N ALA A 28 -1.49 -22.72 6.23
CA ALA A 28 -2.73 -21.96 6.43
C ALA A 28 -3.71 -22.06 5.24
N LEU A 29 -3.22 -22.35 4.03
CA LEU A 29 -4.07 -22.55 2.83
C LEU A 29 -5.04 -23.72 2.96
N ASP A 30 -4.74 -24.73 3.77
CA ASP A 30 -5.55 -25.95 3.88
C ASP A 30 -6.34 -26.04 5.19
N LEU A 31 -6.06 -25.15 6.16
CA LEU A 31 -6.65 -25.21 7.48
C LEU A 31 -8.13 -24.77 7.50
N ALA A 32 -8.93 -25.42 8.35
CA ALA A 32 -10.23 -24.93 8.80
C ALA A 32 -10.03 -23.73 9.75
N TYR A 33 -11.07 -22.90 9.92
CA TYR A 33 -10.94 -21.64 10.66
C TYR A 33 -10.45 -21.80 12.11
N PRO A 34 -10.91 -22.78 12.92
CA PRO A 34 -10.38 -22.98 14.28
C PRO A 34 -8.88 -23.32 14.31
N ASP A 35 -8.41 -24.11 13.36
CA ASP A 35 -7.01 -24.50 13.26
C ASP A 35 -6.14 -23.33 12.74
N PHE A 36 -6.66 -22.53 11.82
CA PHE A 36 -6.03 -21.27 11.41
C PHE A 36 -5.86 -20.30 12.59
N LEU A 37 -6.88 -20.14 13.44
CA LEU A 37 -6.78 -19.30 14.63
C LEU A 37 -5.71 -19.81 15.60
N ARG A 38 -5.62 -21.14 15.81
CA ARG A 38 -4.58 -21.75 16.64
C ARG A 38 -3.19 -21.45 16.07
N LEU A 39 -2.98 -21.68 14.77
CA LEU A 39 -1.71 -21.39 14.08
C LEU A 39 -1.35 -19.89 14.20
N LEU A 40 -2.33 -18.99 14.02
CA LEU A 40 -2.13 -17.56 14.14
C LEU A 40 -1.76 -17.16 15.59
N SER A 41 -2.38 -17.79 16.60
CA SER A 41 -2.12 -17.51 18.02
C SER A 41 -0.70 -17.86 18.46
N GLU A 42 -0.04 -18.79 17.79
CA GLU A 42 1.34 -19.18 18.04
C GLU A 42 2.37 -18.23 17.39
N SER A 43 1.89 -17.27 16.62
CA SER A 43 2.72 -16.29 15.91
C SER A 43 2.82 -14.96 16.67
N VAL A 44 3.58 -14.00 16.09
CA VAL A 44 3.67 -12.62 16.60
C VAL A 44 2.31 -11.91 16.68
N TYR A 45 1.30 -12.38 15.96
CA TYR A 45 -0.06 -11.86 15.92
C TYR A 45 -0.93 -12.35 17.09
N GLY A 46 -0.56 -13.47 17.72
CA GLY A 46 -1.28 -14.03 18.85
C GLY A 46 -1.38 -13.10 20.06
N GLN A 47 -0.37 -12.25 20.27
CA GLN A 47 -0.37 -11.24 21.33
C GLN A 47 -1.55 -10.27 21.23
N ASP A 48 -1.99 -9.95 20.01
CA ASP A 48 -3.04 -8.97 19.73
C ASP A 48 -4.39 -9.64 19.39
N LEU A 49 -4.46 -10.99 19.36
CA LEU A 49 -5.66 -11.76 19.07
C LEU A 49 -6.52 -11.94 20.32
N ALA A 50 -7.58 -11.12 20.44
CA ALA A 50 -8.42 -11.06 21.64
C ALA A 50 -9.70 -11.90 21.57
N GLY A 51 -10.07 -12.42 20.39
CA GLY A 51 -11.30 -13.18 20.16
C GLY A 51 -11.17 -14.16 18.99
N GLN A 52 -12.28 -14.79 18.61
CA GLN A 52 -12.32 -15.85 17.60
C GLN A 52 -13.10 -15.46 16.33
N GLY A 53 -13.59 -14.24 16.24
CA GLY A 53 -14.28 -13.74 15.07
C GLY A 53 -13.33 -13.24 13.98
N LEU A 54 -13.83 -13.18 12.75
CA LEU A 54 -13.07 -12.59 11.65
C LEU A 54 -12.64 -11.13 11.92
N PRO A 55 -13.49 -10.26 12.54
CA PRO A 55 -13.07 -8.91 12.96
C PRO A 55 -11.92 -8.91 13.97
N ASP A 56 -11.84 -9.93 14.86
CA ASP A 56 -10.74 -10.05 15.84
C ASP A 56 -9.40 -10.32 15.14
N VAL A 57 -9.42 -11.15 14.09
CA VAL A 57 -8.22 -11.39 13.25
C VAL A 57 -7.80 -10.10 12.53
N ASP A 58 -8.74 -9.37 11.92
CA ASP A 58 -8.45 -8.11 11.24
C ASP A 58 -7.87 -7.08 12.21
N ARG A 59 -8.41 -7.01 13.43
CA ARG A 59 -7.91 -6.14 14.51
C ARG A 59 -6.52 -6.56 14.98
N ALA A 60 -6.29 -7.86 15.23
CA ALA A 60 -4.97 -8.37 15.61
C ALA A 60 -3.91 -8.03 14.58
N VAL A 61 -4.21 -8.21 13.29
CA VAL A 61 -3.31 -7.84 12.20
C VAL A 61 -3.02 -6.34 12.21
N ALA A 62 -4.04 -5.50 12.38
CA ALA A 62 -3.87 -4.04 12.41
C ALA A 62 -3.01 -3.58 13.60
N LEU A 63 -3.27 -4.09 14.82
CA LEU A 63 -2.53 -3.75 16.04
C LEU A 63 -1.06 -4.20 15.94
N THR A 64 -0.83 -5.43 15.48
CA THR A 64 0.54 -5.94 15.28
C THR A 64 1.30 -5.09 14.25
N GLN A 65 0.67 -4.72 13.14
CA GLN A 65 1.28 -3.84 12.12
C GLN A 65 1.59 -2.45 12.72
N ALA A 66 0.66 -1.84 13.46
CA ALA A 66 0.87 -0.56 14.11
C ALA A 66 2.06 -0.61 15.08
N ARG A 67 2.19 -1.68 15.87
CA ARG A 67 3.27 -1.91 16.83
C ARG A 67 4.62 -2.15 16.15
N LEU A 68 4.66 -2.85 15.02
CA LEU A 68 5.91 -3.25 14.36
C LEU A 68 6.40 -2.24 13.32
N VAL A 69 5.53 -1.44 12.74
CA VAL A 69 5.83 -0.51 11.64
C VAL A 69 5.56 0.94 12.04
N GLY A 70 4.51 1.22 12.82
CA GLY A 70 4.03 2.58 13.06
C GLY A 70 5.01 3.49 13.83
N ASP A 71 5.96 2.94 14.58
CA ASP A 71 6.95 3.72 15.34
C ASP A 71 8.28 3.96 14.61
N LEU A 72 8.47 3.38 13.41
CA LEU A 72 9.77 3.40 12.71
C LEU A 72 10.32 4.83 12.50
N ALA A 73 9.48 5.77 12.09
CA ALA A 73 9.88 7.16 11.91
C ALA A 73 10.28 7.85 13.24
N GLY A 74 9.78 7.37 14.37
CA GLY A 74 10.11 7.85 15.71
C GLY A 74 11.47 7.37 16.23
N LEU A 75 12.07 6.35 15.60
CA LEU A 75 13.36 5.77 16.01
C LEU A 75 14.57 6.53 15.46
N VAL A 76 14.36 7.47 14.56
CA VAL A 76 15.39 8.27 13.89
C VAL A 76 15.04 9.75 13.88
N THR A 77 15.99 10.60 13.48
CA THR A 77 15.84 12.06 13.36
C THR A 77 16.33 12.51 11.98
N GLY A 78 16.28 13.80 11.71
CA GLY A 78 16.84 14.40 10.50
C GLY A 78 16.31 13.81 9.21
N GLU A 79 17.18 13.65 8.25
CA GLU A 79 16.87 13.16 6.90
C GLU A 79 16.35 11.69 6.89
N ALA A 80 16.93 10.83 7.72
CA ALA A 80 16.45 9.45 7.87
C ALA A 80 14.99 9.38 8.32
N ARG A 81 14.59 10.29 9.24
CA ARG A 81 13.17 10.38 9.66
C ARG A 81 12.27 10.80 8.51
N GLU A 82 12.68 11.79 7.72
CA GLU A 82 11.89 12.26 6.59
C GLU A 82 11.76 11.17 5.50
N ALA A 83 12.83 10.41 5.22
CA ALA A 83 12.78 9.28 4.30
C ALA A 83 11.77 8.21 4.74
N VAL A 84 11.78 7.83 6.02
CA VAL A 84 10.81 6.87 6.58
C VAL A 84 9.39 7.45 6.57
N ARG A 85 9.22 8.75 6.87
CA ARG A 85 7.91 9.41 6.78
C ARG A 85 7.35 9.38 5.36
N LEU A 86 8.16 9.70 4.34
CA LEU A 86 7.71 9.64 2.94
C LEU A 86 7.29 8.23 2.53
N LEU A 87 8.02 7.20 3.00
CA LEU A 87 7.65 5.80 2.79
C LEU A 87 6.29 5.46 3.41
N LEU A 88 6.04 5.88 4.66
CA LEU A 88 4.79 5.62 5.37
C LEU A 88 3.62 6.48 4.89
N LEU A 89 3.89 7.67 4.36
CA LEU A 89 2.89 8.59 3.84
C LEU A 89 2.08 7.98 2.68
N ARG A 90 2.69 7.09 1.91
CA ARG A 90 1.99 6.32 0.86
C ARG A 90 0.87 5.45 1.45
N ASN A 91 1.04 4.95 2.67
CA ASN A 91 -0.01 4.20 3.36
C ASN A 91 -1.18 5.10 3.76
N ASP A 92 -0.92 6.37 4.08
CA ASP A 92 -1.97 7.34 4.34
C ASP A 92 -2.82 7.64 3.10
N LEU A 93 -2.21 7.68 1.90
CA LEU A 93 -2.97 7.75 0.65
C LEU A 93 -3.91 6.54 0.50
N THR A 94 -3.39 5.33 0.70
CA THR A 94 -4.18 4.09 0.62
C THR A 94 -5.32 4.10 1.65
N ASN A 95 -5.06 4.54 2.87
CA ASN A 95 -6.07 4.67 3.92
C ASN A 95 -7.15 5.66 3.53
N LEU A 96 -6.78 6.84 3.03
CA LEU A 96 -7.76 7.85 2.60
C LEU A 96 -8.64 7.34 1.46
N GLN A 97 -8.06 6.68 0.45
CA GLN A 97 -8.83 6.06 -0.64
C GLN A 97 -9.79 4.98 -0.11
N ALA A 98 -9.33 4.15 0.86
CA ALA A 98 -10.18 3.15 1.50
C ALA A 98 -11.36 3.79 2.28
N LEU A 99 -11.11 4.89 3.00
CA LEU A 99 -12.16 5.65 3.69
C LEU A 99 -13.19 6.24 2.72
N LEU A 100 -12.74 6.84 1.62
CA LEU A 100 -13.62 7.41 0.59
C LEU A 100 -14.54 6.35 -0.01
N ARG A 101 -13.99 5.17 -0.35
CA ARG A 101 -14.76 4.02 -0.86
C ARG A 101 -15.74 3.49 0.19
N ALA A 102 -15.28 3.32 1.43
CA ALA A 102 -16.12 2.83 2.53
C ALA A 102 -17.31 3.77 2.77
N LYS A 103 -17.07 5.08 2.76
CA LYS A 103 -18.12 6.08 2.91
C LYS A 103 -19.11 6.05 1.75
N ALA A 104 -18.64 5.91 0.53
CA ALA A 104 -19.49 5.81 -0.66
C ALA A 104 -20.37 4.55 -0.68
N THR A 105 -19.89 3.44 -0.08
CA THR A 105 -20.61 2.15 -0.03
C THR A 105 -21.33 1.90 1.28
N GLY A 106 -21.24 2.80 2.27
CA GLY A 106 -21.80 2.61 3.61
C GLY A 106 -21.10 1.52 4.45
N LYS A 107 -19.87 1.14 4.09
CA LYS A 107 -19.12 0.13 4.80
C LYS A 107 -18.65 0.66 6.17
N PRO A 108 -18.88 -0.06 7.30
CA PRO A 108 -18.45 0.39 8.64
C PRO A 108 -16.94 0.63 8.73
N PHE A 109 -16.53 1.59 9.57
CA PHE A 109 -15.11 1.89 9.79
C PHE A 109 -14.32 0.67 10.28
N GLU A 110 -14.90 -0.14 11.15
CA GLU A 110 -14.31 -1.33 11.74
C GLU A 110 -13.89 -2.40 10.71
N GLU A 111 -14.52 -2.36 9.55
CA GLU A 111 -14.21 -3.25 8.42
C GLU A 111 -13.13 -2.69 7.47
N ILE A 112 -12.63 -1.49 7.72
CA ILE A 112 -11.57 -0.88 6.91
C ILE A 112 -10.22 -1.38 7.39
N ALA A 113 -9.50 -2.07 6.53
CA ALA A 113 -8.15 -2.52 6.81
C ALA A 113 -7.14 -1.38 6.66
N LEU A 114 -6.94 -0.59 7.71
CA LEU A 114 -5.95 0.47 7.71
C LEU A 114 -4.52 -0.08 7.71
N LEU A 115 -3.65 0.59 6.96
CA LEU A 115 -2.20 0.38 6.97
C LEU A 115 -1.53 1.34 7.96
N PRO A 116 -0.42 0.94 8.61
CA PRO A 116 0.34 1.85 9.45
C PRO A 116 0.99 2.94 8.60
N GLY A 117 0.49 4.15 8.75
CA GLY A 117 0.96 5.36 8.09
C GLY A 117 1.56 6.36 9.07
N THR A 118 1.48 7.65 8.73
CA THR A 118 1.95 8.74 9.58
C THR A 118 0.88 9.21 10.58
N LEU A 119 -0.38 8.84 10.36
CA LEU A 119 -1.52 9.23 11.20
C LEU A 119 -2.00 8.06 12.06
N LYS A 120 -2.49 8.41 13.26
CA LYS A 120 -3.09 7.44 14.19
C LYS A 120 -4.51 7.05 13.74
N GLU A 121 -4.94 5.84 14.11
CA GLU A 121 -6.28 5.32 13.83
C GLU A 121 -7.39 6.28 14.32
N THR A 122 -7.22 6.91 15.47
CA THR A 122 -8.19 7.85 16.02
C THR A 122 -8.50 9.01 15.07
N LEU A 123 -7.48 9.51 14.36
CA LEU A 123 -7.69 10.59 13.38
C LEU A 123 -8.38 10.08 12.11
N TRP A 124 -8.07 8.87 11.67
CA TRP A 124 -8.76 8.22 10.56
C TRP A 124 -10.25 7.98 10.89
N ARG A 125 -10.56 7.57 12.11
CA ARG A 125 -11.94 7.43 12.60
C ARG A 125 -12.68 8.76 12.57
N GLN A 126 -12.10 9.83 13.10
CA GLN A 126 -12.69 11.17 13.05
C GLN A 126 -12.90 11.65 11.61
N ALA A 127 -11.96 11.36 10.70
CA ALA A 127 -12.12 11.68 9.28
C ALA A 127 -13.29 10.87 8.65
N TYR A 128 -13.44 9.60 8.99
CA TYR A 128 -14.55 8.78 8.50
C TYR A 128 -15.92 9.25 9.04
N GLU A 129 -15.99 9.68 10.30
CA GLU A 129 -17.20 10.20 10.95
C GLU A 129 -17.62 11.57 10.43
N ALA A 130 -16.73 12.31 9.76
CA ALA A 130 -17.08 13.58 9.11
C ALA A 130 -18.21 13.38 8.12
N GLN A 131 -19.04 14.42 7.94
CA GLN A 131 -20.27 14.34 7.12
C GLN A 131 -19.98 13.88 5.68
N ASP A 132 -18.92 14.41 5.07
CA ASP A 132 -18.55 14.17 3.67
C ASP A 132 -17.03 14.22 3.46
N ALA A 133 -16.59 14.08 2.23
CA ALA A 133 -15.17 14.14 1.88
C ALA A 133 -14.52 15.52 2.15
N ALA A 134 -15.28 16.60 2.12
CA ALA A 134 -14.77 17.93 2.48
C ALA A 134 -14.52 18.04 3.99
N GLY A 135 -15.40 17.47 4.81
CA GLY A 135 -15.21 17.31 6.25
C GLY A 135 -14.00 16.42 6.57
N MET A 136 -13.79 15.32 5.83
CA MET A 136 -12.56 14.51 5.96
C MET A 136 -11.31 15.36 5.72
N ALA A 137 -11.28 16.18 4.66
CA ALA A 137 -10.16 17.05 4.37
C ALA A 137 -9.94 18.10 5.48
N GLN A 138 -11.00 18.55 6.14
CA GLN A 138 -10.89 19.48 7.27
C GLN A 138 -10.24 18.78 8.49
N VAL A 139 -10.66 17.57 8.85
CA VAL A 139 -10.06 16.80 9.94
C VAL A 139 -8.56 16.57 9.67
N LEU A 140 -8.20 16.13 8.46
CA LEU A 140 -6.80 15.89 8.07
C LEU A 140 -5.95 17.17 8.05
N SER A 141 -6.57 18.35 7.95
CA SER A 141 -5.84 19.62 7.98
C SER A 141 -5.39 20.05 9.38
N VAL A 142 -6.00 19.54 10.43
CA VAL A 142 -5.63 19.86 11.82
C VAL A 142 -4.15 19.52 12.11
N PRO A 143 -3.64 18.31 11.77
CA PRO A 143 -2.21 18.02 11.90
C PRO A 143 -1.36 18.56 10.74
N GLY A 144 -1.93 19.33 9.80
CA GLY A 144 -1.20 19.83 8.62
C GLY A 144 -0.88 18.75 7.58
N HIS A 145 -1.67 17.67 7.51
CA HIS A 145 -1.37 16.55 6.63
C HIS A 145 -1.48 16.92 5.13
N PRO A 146 -0.51 16.55 4.26
CA PRO A 146 -0.48 16.96 2.86
C PRO A 146 -1.71 16.50 2.06
N LEU A 147 -2.28 15.32 2.37
CA LEU A 147 -3.49 14.82 1.73
C LEU A 147 -4.73 15.70 1.97
N ALA A 148 -4.77 16.51 3.04
CA ALA A 148 -5.86 17.45 3.26
C ALA A 148 -5.96 18.50 2.15
N ARG A 149 -4.80 19.04 1.73
CA ARG A 149 -4.71 20.01 0.64
C ARG A 149 -5.06 19.36 -0.69
N ALA A 150 -4.48 18.19 -0.95
CA ALA A 150 -4.74 17.44 -2.18
C ALA A 150 -6.23 17.11 -2.32
N LEU A 151 -6.87 16.55 -1.27
CA LEU A 151 -8.30 16.22 -1.30
C LEU A 151 -9.18 17.44 -1.55
N ARG A 152 -8.91 18.58 -0.89
CA ARG A 152 -9.65 19.82 -1.14
C ARG A 152 -9.51 20.35 -2.57
N ALA A 153 -8.33 20.23 -3.17
CA ALA A 153 -8.13 20.61 -4.57
C ALA A 153 -8.97 19.73 -5.49
N VAL A 154 -8.88 18.42 -5.33
CA VAL A 154 -9.58 17.44 -6.16
C VAL A 154 -11.10 17.57 -6.08
N LEU A 155 -11.66 17.78 -4.89
CA LEU A 155 -13.11 17.92 -4.69
C LEU A 155 -13.73 19.17 -5.35
N ARG A 156 -12.91 20.15 -5.76
CA ARG A 156 -13.34 21.29 -6.58
C ARG A 156 -13.47 20.94 -8.05
N GLU A 157 -12.78 19.90 -8.51
CA GLU A 157 -12.72 19.49 -9.91
C GLU A 157 -13.75 18.40 -10.21
N THR A 158 -13.99 17.47 -9.30
CA THR A 158 -14.87 16.32 -9.54
C THR A 158 -15.45 15.74 -8.24
N GLN A 159 -16.61 15.08 -8.38
CA GLN A 159 -17.24 14.26 -7.34
C GLN A 159 -17.25 12.77 -7.72
N ASP A 160 -16.83 12.42 -8.93
CA ASP A 160 -16.69 11.03 -9.34
C ASP A 160 -15.56 10.35 -8.57
N LEU A 161 -15.88 9.26 -7.85
CA LEU A 161 -14.95 8.61 -6.94
C LEU A 161 -13.70 8.09 -7.65
N SER A 162 -13.83 7.54 -8.85
CA SER A 162 -12.68 7.02 -9.61
C SER A 162 -11.74 8.15 -10.01
N ARG A 163 -12.30 9.28 -10.44
CA ARG A 163 -11.55 10.49 -10.77
C ARG A 163 -10.92 11.13 -9.52
N VAL A 164 -11.68 11.18 -8.41
CA VAL A 164 -11.14 11.67 -7.11
C VAL A 164 -9.91 10.85 -6.71
N GLU A 165 -9.98 9.52 -6.78
CA GLU A 165 -8.85 8.66 -6.44
C GLU A 165 -7.63 8.88 -7.35
N ALA A 166 -7.85 8.97 -8.66
CA ALA A 166 -6.77 9.19 -9.64
C ALA A 166 -6.09 10.56 -9.44
N LEU A 167 -6.87 11.63 -9.30
CA LEU A 167 -6.33 12.97 -9.07
C LEU A 167 -5.64 13.09 -7.70
N LEU A 168 -6.20 12.46 -6.68
CA LEU A 168 -5.59 12.42 -5.35
C LEU A 168 -4.23 11.72 -5.38
N ALA A 169 -4.14 10.59 -6.09
CA ALA A 169 -2.89 9.88 -6.30
C ALA A 169 -1.88 10.74 -7.07
N LYS A 170 -2.32 11.45 -8.12
CA LYS A 170 -1.46 12.37 -8.88
C LYS A 170 -0.87 13.45 -7.99
N HIS A 171 -1.69 14.20 -7.27
CA HIS A 171 -1.21 15.25 -6.36
C HIS A 171 -0.24 14.70 -5.31
N PHE A 172 -0.57 13.53 -4.74
CA PHE A 172 0.27 12.88 -3.76
C PHE A 172 1.65 12.54 -4.33
N PHE A 173 1.72 11.83 -5.46
CA PHE A 173 2.99 11.40 -6.03
C PHE A 173 3.83 12.57 -6.56
N GLU A 174 3.21 13.62 -7.09
CA GLU A 174 3.91 14.85 -7.48
C GLU A 174 4.55 15.54 -6.26
N ASP A 175 3.82 15.64 -5.14
CA ASP A 175 4.33 16.22 -3.89
C ASP A 175 5.46 15.36 -3.28
N VAL A 176 5.28 14.03 -3.25
CA VAL A 176 6.27 13.08 -2.71
C VAL A 176 7.53 13.03 -3.58
N ALA A 177 7.38 13.01 -4.89
CA ALA A 177 8.52 13.05 -5.82
C ALA A 177 9.33 14.33 -5.66
N LYS A 178 8.67 15.47 -5.42
CA LYS A 178 9.36 16.74 -5.11
C LYS A 178 10.09 16.66 -3.78
N ALA A 179 9.45 16.16 -2.72
CA ALA A 179 10.06 16.01 -1.41
C ALA A 179 11.25 15.05 -1.40
N SER A 180 11.14 13.90 -2.11
CA SER A 180 12.20 12.89 -2.18
C SER A 180 13.47 13.36 -2.89
N LYS A 181 13.37 14.38 -3.78
CA LYS A 181 14.56 14.96 -4.43
C LYS A 181 15.50 15.67 -3.47
N ALA A 182 14.99 16.15 -2.34
CA ALA A 182 15.78 16.79 -1.31
C ALA A 182 16.52 15.81 -0.41
N LEU A 183 16.22 14.50 -0.51
CA LEU A 183 16.83 13.44 0.28
C LEU A 183 17.90 12.69 -0.53
N GLU A 184 19.00 12.35 0.12
CA GLU A 184 20.10 11.57 -0.48
C GLU A 184 19.85 10.06 -0.41
N GLU A 185 18.59 9.64 -0.72
CA GLU A 185 18.14 8.23 -0.63
C GLU A 185 17.74 7.67 -2.00
N PRO A 186 18.70 7.16 -2.80
CA PRO A 186 18.42 6.61 -4.13
C PRO A 186 17.40 5.47 -4.12
N ALA A 187 17.48 4.55 -3.16
CA ALA A 187 16.56 3.42 -3.06
C ALA A 187 15.11 3.86 -2.88
N LEU A 188 14.87 4.93 -2.10
CA LEU A 188 13.54 5.51 -1.94
C LEU A 188 13.04 6.15 -3.25
N ARG A 189 13.90 6.93 -3.93
CA ARG A 189 13.53 7.58 -5.20
C ARG A 189 13.20 6.56 -6.30
N ASP A 190 14.03 5.52 -6.43
CA ASP A 190 13.81 4.44 -7.40
C ASP A 190 12.51 3.70 -7.12
N HIS A 191 12.21 3.40 -5.86
CA HIS A 191 10.96 2.75 -5.47
C HIS A 191 9.73 3.64 -5.73
N LEU A 192 9.81 4.92 -5.40
CA LEU A 192 8.72 5.87 -5.68
C LEU A 192 8.46 6.02 -7.18
N ALA A 193 9.50 6.00 -8.02
CA ALA A 193 9.33 6.02 -9.47
C ALA A 193 8.60 4.76 -9.98
N LEU A 194 8.89 3.59 -9.42
CA LEU A 194 8.15 2.35 -9.73
C LEU A 194 6.70 2.39 -9.24
N GLU A 195 6.46 3.01 -8.09
CA GLU A 195 5.07 3.21 -7.59
C GLU A 195 4.29 4.16 -8.49
N VAL A 196 4.92 5.21 -9.02
CA VAL A 196 4.32 6.11 -10.02
C VAL A 196 3.95 5.34 -11.29
N ASP A 197 4.85 4.51 -11.80
CA ASP A 197 4.55 3.65 -12.96
C ASP A 197 3.38 2.71 -12.68
N ALA A 198 3.39 2.05 -11.52
CA ALA A 198 2.31 1.15 -11.11
C ALA A 198 0.96 1.89 -10.98
N GLU A 199 0.96 3.11 -10.45
CA GLU A 199 -0.26 3.91 -10.32
C GLU A 199 -0.77 4.41 -11.68
N ASN A 200 0.13 4.80 -12.59
CA ASN A 200 -0.25 5.12 -13.97
C ASN A 200 -0.90 3.92 -14.66
N LEU A 201 -0.34 2.72 -14.51
CA LEU A 201 -0.94 1.50 -15.07
C LEU A 201 -2.35 1.23 -14.49
N ARG A 202 -2.51 1.34 -13.17
CA ARG A 202 -3.83 1.18 -12.51
C ARG A 202 -4.84 2.22 -13.00
N THR A 203 -4.41 3.48 -13.05
CA THR A 203 -5.27 4.60 -13.46
C THR A 203 -5.74 4.42 -14.90
N ALA A 204 -4.84 4.02 -15.81
CA ALA A 204 -5.21 3.75 -17.20
C ALA A 204 -6.25 2.63 -17.32
N PHE A 205 -6.11 1.53 -16.56
CA PHE A 205 -7.10 0.45 -16.54
C PHE A 205 -8.45 0.88 -15.94
N LYS A 206 -8.44 1.65 -14.85
CA LYS A 206 -9.67 2.09 -14.16
C LYS A 206 -10.47 3.11 -14.97
N LEU A 207 -9.80 3.95 -15.74
CA LEU A 207 -10.40 5.04 -16.50
C LEU A 207 -10.58 4.69 -17.99
N GLN A 208 -10.27 3.46 -18.39
CA GLN A 208 -10.42 3.00 -19.76
C GLN A 208 -11.84 3.23 -20.26
N GLY A 209 -11.97 3.80 -21.46
CA GLY A 209 -13.24 4.12 -22.08
C GLY A 209 -13.96 5.35 -21.52
N GLN A 210 -13.36 6.04 -20.54
CA GLN A 210 -13.86 7.33 -20.05
C GLN A 210 -13.21 8.48 -20.82
N ASP A 211 -14.00 9.51 -21.11
CA ASP A 211 -13.48 10.75 -21.70
C ASP A 211 -12.76 11.59 -20.63
N VAL A 212 -11.47 11.29 -20.44
CA VAL A 212 -10.61 11.96 -19.46
C VAL A 212 -9.34 12.45 -20.15
N PRO A 213 -9.03 13.77 -20.08
CA PRO A 213 -7.79 14.28 -20.62
C PRO A 213 -6.56 13.62 -19.95
N VAL A 214 -5.66 13.05 -20.74
CA VAL A 214 -4.43 12.38 -20.28
C VAL A 214 -3.67 13.24 -19.27
N GLU A 215 -3.49 14.53 -19.58
CA GLU A 215 -2.74 15.47 -18.72
C GLU A 215 -3.37 15.66 -17.33
N SER A 216 -4.65 15.44 -17.19
CA SER A 216 -5.32 15.59 -15.88
C SER A 216 -5.02 14.43 -14.93
N VAL A 217 -4.77 13.23 -15.44
CA VAL A 217 -4.64 12.01 -14.62
C VAL A 217 -3.27 11.34 -14.71
N PHE A 218 -2.47 11.61 -15.74
CA PHE A 218 -1.11 11.08 -15.85
C PHE A 218 -0.19 11.67 -14.77
N ILE A 219 0.54 10.80 -14.06
CA ILE A 219 1.49 11.14 -13.01
C ILE A 219 2.90 11.17 -13.62
N ARG A 220 3.59 12.30 -13.50
CA ARG A 220 4.99 12.43 -13.96
C ARG A 220 5.94 11.87 -12.90
N GLY A 221 7.07 11.33 -13.37
CA GLY A 221 8.14 10.85 -12.47
C GLY A 221 8.29 9.35 -12.41
N GLY A 222 7.49 8.60 -13.16
CA GLY A 222 7.73 7.19 -13.45
C GLY A 222 8.97 6.98 -14.32
N ARG A 223 9.45 5.76 -14.36
CA ARG A 223 10.68 5.39 -15.08
C ARG A 223 10.41 4.65 -16.40
N PHE A 224 9.31 3.89 -16.46
CA PHE A 224 9.02 2.95 -17.54
C PHE A 224 7.71 3.23 -18.27
N VAL A 225 6.77 3.93 -17.63
CA VAL A 225 5.47 4.28 -18.20
C VAL A 225 5.47 5.78 -18.48
N ASP A 226 5.81 6.14 -19.72
CA ASP A 226 5.71 7.51 -20.19
C ASP A 226 4.27 7.89 -20.57
N ARG A 227 4.07 9.16 -20.90
CA ARG A 227 2.76 9.69 -21.28
C ARG A 227 2.15 9.01 -22.52
N VAL A 228 2.98 8.61 -23.48
CA VAL A 228 2.51 7.96 -24.72
C VAL A 228 1.98 6.56 -24.41
N ARG A 229 2.73 5.77 -23.66
CA ARG A 229 2.29 4.45 -23.19
C ARG A 229 1.02 4.53 -22.34
N PHE A 230 0.96 5.50 -21.43
CA PHE A 230 -0.22 5.74 -20.63
C PHE A 230 -1.46 6.04 -21.49
N ALA A 231 -1.36 6.96 -22.45
CA ALA A 231 -2.45 7.34 -23.35
C ALA A 231 -2.95 6.13 -24.16
N ARG A 232 -2.03 5.36 -24.76
CA ARG A 232 -2.35 4.14 -25.52
C ARG A 232 -3.09 3.12 -24.65
N LEU A 233 -2.60 2.90 -23.42
CA LEU A 233 -3.24 1.95 -22.48
C LEU A 233 -4.63 2.44 -22.05
N LEU A 234 -4.82 3.75 -21.84
CA LEU A 234 -6.11 4.37 -21.55
C LEU A 234 -7.13 4.16 -22.69
N GLU A 235 -6.66 4.14 -23.93
CA GLU A 235 -7.44 3.83 -25.13
C GLU A 235 -7.68 2.32 -25.35
N GLY A 236 -7.09 1.45 -24.50
CA GLY A 236 -7.26 -0.01 -24.54
C GLY A 236 -6.20 -0.74 -25.33
N ASP A 237 -5.11 -0.08 -25.73
CA ASP A 237 -3.97 -0.75 -26.34
C ASP A 237 -3.10 -1.48 -25.30
N TYR A 238 -3.45 -2.72 -25.05
CA TYR A 238 -2.73 -3.58 -24.09
C TYR A 238 -1.34 -4.03 -24.58
N ALA A 239 -0.98 -3.85 -25.83
CA ALA A 239 0.36 -4.19 -26.33
C ALA A 239 1.45 -3.37 -25.60
N VAL A 240 1.08 -2.24 -25.01
CA VAL A 240 1.95 -1.45 -24.11
C VAL A 240 2.55 -2.31 -22.99
N LEU A 241 1.79 -3.27 -22.45
CA LEU A 241 2.29 -4.14 -21.36
C LEU A 241 3.37 -5.12 -21.86
N ASP A 242 3.28 -5.56 -23.10
CA ASP A 242 4.28 -6.44 -23.72
C ASP A 242 5.59 -5.69 -24.01
N GLU A 243 5.50 -4.38 -24.29
CA GLU A 243 6.66 -3.49 -24.47
C GLU A 243 7.48 -3.29 -23.18
N LEU A 244 6.92 -3.60 -22.01
CA LEU A 244 7.61 -3.51 -20.72
C LEU A 244 8.47 -4.76 -20.40
N SER A 245 8.69 -5.67 -21.36
CA SER A 245 9.39 -6.95 -21.17
C SER A 245 10.81 -6.83 -20.62
N GLY A 246 11.54 -5.75 -20.93
CA GLY A 246 12.89 -5.48 -20.40
C GLY A 246 12.94 -4.76 -19.05
N THR A 247 11.82 -4.65 -18.35
CA THR A 247 11.67 -3.86 -17.12
C THR A 247 11.19 -4.75 -15.97
N PRO A 248 11.16 -4.24 -14.71
CA PRO A 248 10.52 -4.96 -13.61
C PRO A 248 9.05 -5.34 -13.88
N PHE A 249 8.38 -4.64 -14.79
CA PHE A 249 6.99 -4.89 -15.16
C PHE A 249 6.82 -5.98 -16.25
N ALA A 250 7.87 -6.68 -16.66
CA ALA A 250 7.78 -7.83 -17.58
C ALA A 250 6.67 -8.85 -17.22
N PRO A 251 6.39 -9.14 -15.93
CA PRO A 251 5.28 -10.04 -15.57
C PRO A 251 3.89 -9.56 -15.97
N LEU A 252 3.73 -8.31 -16.43
CA LEU A 252 2.44 -7.77 -16.87
C LEU A 252 2.08 -8.14 -18.31
N ALA A 253 2.99 -8.73 -19.07
CA ALA A 253 2.74 -9.15 -20.45
C ALA A 253 1.46 -10.01 -20.52
N GLY A 254 0.63 -9.72 -21.52
CA GLY A 254 -0.63 -10.42 -21.75
C GLY A 254 -1.78 -10.11 -20.78
N VAL A 255 -1.60 -9.25 -19.77
CA VAL A 255 -2.67 -8.87 -18.84
C VAL A 255 -3.74 -8.03 -19.54
N ARG A 256 -5.03 -8.36 -19.25
CA ARG A 256 -6.21 -7.66 -19.80
C ARG A 256 -7.25 -7.33 -18.72
N ASP A 257 -7.04 -7.80 -17.51
CA ASP A 257 -7.96 -7.68 -16.37
C ASP A 257 -7.33 -6.88 -15.23
N LEU A 258 -8.10 -5.96 -14.65
CA LEU A 258 -7.62 -5.07 -13.58
C LEU A 258 -7.21 -5.84 -12.32
N LYS A 259 -7.94 -6.90 -11.95
CA LYS A 259 -7.62 -7.71 -10.76
C LYS A 259 -6.28 -8.42 -10.93
N VAL A 260 -6.06 -9.01 -12.11
CA VAL A 260 -4.79 -9.65 -12.46
C VAL A 260 -3.66 -8.61 -12.50
N LEU A 261 -3.91 -7.42 -13.05
CA LEU A 261 -2.96 -6.32 -13.05
C LEU A 261 -2.54 -5.95 -11.62
N GLU A 262 -3.52 -5.70 -10.75
CA GLU A 262 -3.25 -5.27 -9.36
C GLU A 262 -2.47 -6.33 -8.58
N ARG A 263 -2.78 -7.62 -8.77
CA ARG A 263 -2.03 -8.73 -8.18
C ARG A 263 -0.58 -8.73 -8.64
N ARG A 264 -0.32 -8.70 -9.95
CA ARG A 264 1.02 -8.73 -10.51
C ARG A 264 1.83 -7.48 -10.16
N LEU A 265 1.21 -6.29 -10.17
CA LEU A 265 1.86 -5.05 -9.73
C LEU A 265 2.32 -5.12 -8.27
N ARG A 266 1.49 -5.68 -7.39
CA ARG A 266 1.85 -5.91 -5.98
C ARG A 266 3.10 -6.77 -5.86
N CYS A 267 3.17 -7.87 -6.60
CA CYS A 267 4.31 -8.77 -6.60
C CYS A 267 5.58 -8.12 -7.17
N VAL A 268 5.45 -7.35 -8.25
CA VAL A 268 6.55 -6.57 -8.82
C VAL A 268 7.10 -5.59 -7.79
N LEU A 269 6.26 -4.78 -7.17
CA LEU A 269 6.70 -3.79 -6.18
C LEU A 269 7.34 -4.44 -4.95
N LEU A 270 6.80 -5.57 -4.48
CA LEU A 270 7.38 -6.34 -3.37
C LEU A 270 8.76 -6.91 -3.74
N LYS A 271 8.90 -7.51 -4.92
CA LYS A 271 10.17 -8.07 -5.42
C LYS A 271 11.24 -6.99 -5.55
N GLU A 272 10.88 -5.83 -6.08
CA GLU A 272 11.82 -4.71 -6.21
C GLU A 272 12.20 -4.13 -4.83
N ALA A 273 11.24 -3.96 -3.92
CA ALA A 273 11.52 -3.52 -2.55
C ALA A 273 12.49 -4.48 -1.82
N ARG A 274 12.35 -5.78 -2.01
CA ARG A 274 13.23 -6.81 -1.39
C ARG A 274 14.69 -6.67 -1.80
N LYS A 275 15.00 -6.12 -2.97
CA LYS A 275 16.38 -5.84 -3.38
C LYS A 275 17.09 -4.87 -2.42
N GLY A 276 16.34 -3.96 -1.82
CA GLY A 276 16.86 -3.04 -0.80
C GLY A 276 17.23 -3.70 0.54
N ALA A 277 16.83 -4.95 0.78
CA ALA A 277 17.10 -5.65 2.04
C ALA A 277 18.61 -5.89 2.31
N SER A 278 19.44 -5.84 1.28
CA SER A 278 20.92 -5.95 1.38
C SER A 278 21.60 -4.63 1.73
N ASP A 279 20.89 -3.50 1.69
CA ASP A 279 21.42 -2.18 2.05
C ASP A 279 21.58 -2.07 3.57
N PRO A 280 22.83 -1.98 4.10
CA PRO A 280 23.06 -1.96 5.54
C PRO A 280 22.87 -0.58 6.17
N LEU A 281 22.95 0.50 5.40
CA LEU A 281 23.08 1.87 5.89
C LEU A 281 22.03 2.85 5.36
N GLY A 282 21.27 2.49 4.32
CA GLY A 282 20.23 3.32 3.74
C GLY A 282 18.81 2.90 4.10
N VAL A 283 17.83 3.54 3.50
CA VAL A 283 16.40 3.27 3.70
C VAL A 283 15.94 1.94 3.09
N GLY A 284 16.74 1.32 2.23
CA GLY A 284 16.37 0.12 1.45
C GLY A 284 15.90 -1.04 2.33
N LEU A 285 16.57 -1.30 3.45
CA LEU A 285 16.16 -2.35 4.39
C LEU A 285 14.81 -2.04 5.06
N VAL A 286 14.57 -0.78 5.42
CA VAL A 286 13.29 -0.33 6.00
C VAL A 286 12.17 -0.48 4.99
N LEU A 287 12.40 -0.06 3.76
CA LEU A 287 11.48 -0.19 2.64
C LEU A 287 11.08 -1.66 2.42
N ALA A 288 12.07 -2.55 2.31
CA ALA A 288 11.82 -3.99 2.15
C ALA A 288 10.96 -4.54 3.29
N TYR A 289 11.31 -4.20 4.53
CA TYR A 289 10.58 -4.66 5.72
C TYR A 289 9.12 -4.17 5.75
N VAL A 290 8.87 -2.89 5.46
CA VAL A 290 7.51 -2.33 5.45
C VAL A 290 6.66 -3.04 4.40
N ARG A 291 7.18 -3.25 3.18
CA ARG A 291 6.45 -3.94 2.11
C ARG A 291 6.23 -5.43 2.42
N GLU A 292 7.20 -6.10 3.05
CA GLU A 292 7.02 -7.48 3.51
C GLU A 292 5.92 -7.60 4.57
N ARG A 293 5.84 -6.65 5.52
CA ARG A 293 4.77 -6.61 6.51
C ARG A 293 3.39 -6.33 5.93
N GLU A 294 3.30 -5.41 4.97
CA GLU A 294 2.04 -5.14 4.26
C GLU A 294 1.54 -6.38 3.49
N TRP A 295 2.46 -7.06 2.82
CA TRP A 295 2.18 -8.31 2.12
C TRP A 295 1.70 -9.40 3.08
N GLU A 296 2.40 -9.60 4.20
CA GLU A 296 2.04 -10.55 5.25
C GLU A 296 0.64 -10.28 5.79
N ALA A 297 0.33 -9.02 6.14
CA ALA A 297 -0.97 -8.62 6.64
C ALA A 297 -2.11 -8.90 5.63
N MET A 298 -1.88 -8.64 4.35
CA MET A 298 -2.85 -8.93 3.30
C MET A 298 -3.11 -10.44 3.18
N ARG A 299 -2.05 -11.25 3.18
CA ARG A 299 -2.15 -12.73 3.11
C ARG A 299 -2.93 -13.28 4.30
N LEU A 300 -2.64 -12.84 5.52
CA LEU A 300 -3.34 -13.27 6.74
C LEU A 300 -4.83 -12.98 6.67
N ARG A 301 -5.21 -11.77 6.26
CA ARG A 301 -6.63 -11.41 6.11
C ARG A 301 -7.34 -12.24 5.06
N LEU A 302 -6.68 -12.54 3.95
CA LEU A 302 -7.25 -13.36 2.88
C LEU A 302 -7.41 -14.82 3.32
N LEU A 303 -6.39 -15.38 3.97
CA LEU A 303 -6.43 -16.75 4.50
C LEU A 303 -7.47 -16.91 5.63
N ALA A 304 -7.59 -15.91 6.50
CA ALA A 304 -8.65 -15.90 7.52
C ALA A 304 -10.05 -15.96 6.88
N ARG A 305 -10.30 -15.15 5.83
CA ARG A 305 -11.57 -15.17 5.09
C ARG A 305 -11.78 -16.50 4.37
N ARG A 306 -10.74 -17.02 3.74
CA ARG A 306 -10.79 -18.35 3.11
C ARG A 306 -11.21 -19.42 4.10
N ALA A 307 -10.54 -19.48 5.26
CA ALA A 307 -10.82 -20.48 6.28
C ALA A 307 -12.21 -20.28 6.92
N TYR A 308 -12.61 -19.03 7.19
CA TYR A 308 -13.90 -18.69 7.80
C TYR A 308 -15.09 -19.02 6.91
N PHE A 309 -15.02 -18.70 5.62
CA PHE A 309 -16.10 -18.94 4.66
C PHE A 309 -15.99 -20.32 3.95
N GLY A 310 -14.98 -21.11 4.25
CA GLY A 310 -14.77 -22.42 3.61
C GLY A 310 -14.48 -22.31 2.11
N LEU A 311 -13.82 -21.21 1.66
CA LEU A 311 -13.53 -21.04 0.23
C LEU A 311 -12.50 -22.05 -0.26
N PRO A 312 -12.65 -22.57 -1.50
CA PRO A 312 -11.67 -23.47 -2.09
C PRO A 312 -10.27 -22.85 -2.15
N ARG A 313 -9.24 -23.66 -1.89
CA ARG A 313 -7.83 -23.24 -2.00
C ARG A 313 -7.52 -22.50 -3.30
N ALA A 314 -7.96 -23.06 -4.44
CA ALA A 314 -7.70 -22.52 -5.77
C ALA A 314 -8.20 -21.05 -5.96
N GLN A 315 -9.20 -20.61 -5.19
CA GLN A 315 -9.71 -19.23 -5.28
C GLN A 315 -8.78 -18.19 -4.65
N VAL A 316 -7.94 -18.60 -3.72
CA VAL A 316 -7.08 -17.68 -2.94
C VAL A 316 -5.58 -17.93 -3.15
N GLU A 317 -5.20 -19.12 -3.60
CA GLU A 317 -3.78 -19.49 -3.74
C GLU A 317 -3.00 -18.53 -4.61
N GLU A 318 -3.54 -18.17 -5.78
CA GLU A 318 -2.91 -17.19 -6.66
C GLU A 318 -2.78 -15.79 -6.07
N GLU A 319 -3.65 -15.43 -5.11
CA GLU A 319 -3.61 -14.11 -4.46
C GLU A 319 -2.62 -14.04 -3.30
N VAL A 320 -2.20 -15.19 -2.74
CA VAL A 320 -1.27 -15.27 -1.60
C VAL A 320 0.15 -15.65 -1.99
N VAL A 321 0.41 -15.91 -3.26
CA VAL A 321 1.73 -16.26 -3.78
C VAL A 321 2.24 -15.15 -4.70
N CYS A 322 3.51 -14.75 -4.55
CA CYS A 322 4.24 -13.91 -5.49
C CYS A 322 5.46 -14.70 -5.98
N GLU A 323 5.38 -15.22 -7.18
CA GLU A 323 6.48 -15.90 -7.88
C GLU A 323 7.51 -14.91 -8.44
#